data_2d923ffbfffa3d57f37d7517face71c9
#
_entry.id   2d923ffbfffa3d57f37d7517face71c9
#
_cell.length_a   1.000
_cell.length_b   1.000
_cell.length_c   1.000
_cell.angle_alpha   90.00
_cell.angle_beta   90.00
_cell.angle_gamma   90.00
#
_symmetry.space_group_name_H-M   'P 1'
#
loop_
_entity.id
_entity.type
_entity.pdbx_description
1 polymer ?
#
loop_
_entity_poly.entity_id
_entity_poly.type
_entity_poly.pdbx_seq_one_letter_code
_entity_poly.pdbx_strand_id
1 'polypeptide(L)'
;LLLLILPLVLFVAQLLLRKRLGEASSLRKRFKQDRPPSPGLTPWATEVDLSTHPLFHAPSLLAPLDAEPYFLVLDTETREAIDEALAEDGSLDLPSPSPVIALTWQVLDEDGRLMSEEYHLLQQEGRISPEATRLHGLSEEDLRAGGEAPRLVLERFLRVTARAKVLVAHHLRFHRAMIVADLEALGLPKADLLDREGYCTMEGGKALGFKRRRSGEASYPRLSELFGQLYYERPHLALRYQEKGLRDVRLCSACLRALLRLPSYRPLSSLHPRADED
;
A
#
# COMPACT_ATOMS: atom_id res chain seq x y z
N LEU A 1 -0.15 -10.98 -49.01
CA LEU A 1 0.13 -9.87 -48.06
C LEU A 1 -0.01 -10.34 -46.60
N LEU A 2 -1.09 -11.05 -46.24
CA LEU A 2 -1.32 -11.56 -44.85
C LEU A 2 -0.20 -12.52 -44.38
N LEU A 3 0.35 -13.35 -45.24
CA LEU A 3 1.40 -14.33 -44.96
C LEU A 3 2.76 -13.70 -44.57
N LEU A 4 3.00 -12.43 -44.91
CA LEU A 4 4.23 -11.70 -44.57
C LEU A 4 4.06 -10.84 -43.32
N ILE A 5 2.83 -10.49 -42.94
CA ILE A 5 2.56 -9.65 -41.76
C ILE A 5 2.67 -10.46 -40.47
N LEU A 6 2.21 -11.70 -40.46
CA LEU A 6 2.20 -12.54 -39.24
C LEU A 6 3.62 -12.81 -38.68
N PRO A 7 4.64 -13.15 -39.47
CA PRO A 7 6.01 -13.29 -38.97
C PRO A 7 6.59 -11.98 -38.41
N LEU A 8 6.25 -10.84 -39.05
CA LEU A 8 6.71 -9.53 -38.58
C LEU A 8 6.09 -9.15 -37.22
N VAL A 9 4.78 -9.40 -37.07
CA VAL A 9 4.08 -9.17 -35.80
C VAL A 9 4.64 -10.05 -34.67
N LEU A 10 4.89 -11.33 -34.95
CA LEU A 10 5.51 -12.26 -34.01
C LEU A 10 6.95 -11.85 -33.63
N PHE A 11 7.72 -11.37 -34.62
CA PHE A 11 9.08 -10.88 -34.41
C PHE A 11 9.10 -9.62 -33.54
N VAL A 12 8.21 -8.65 -33.81
CA VAL A 12 8.07 -7.44 -32.99
C VAL A 12 7.59 -7.79 -31.57
N ALA A 13 6.62 -8.70 -31.43
CA ALA A 13 6.16 -9.18 -30.10
C ALA A 13 7.29 -9.85 -29.32
N GLN A 14 8.13 -10.68 -29.96
CA GLN A 14 9.30 -11.29 -29.34
C GLN A 14 10.36 -10.26 -28.93
N LEU A 15 10.58 -9.24 -29.74
CA LEU A 15 11.50 -8.14 -29.42
C LEU A 15 11.02 -7.33 -28.22
N LEU A 16 9.73 -7.00 -28.16
CA LEU A 16 9.12 -6.30 -27.02
C LEU A 16 9.17 -7.15 -25.74
N LEU A 17 8.92 -8.46 -25.86
CA LEU A 17 9.03 -9.39 -24.74
C LEU A 17 10.47 -9.50 -24.23
N ARG A 18 11.46 -9.61 -25.12
CA ARG A 18 12.90 -9.61 -24.77
C ARG A 18 13.32 -8.31 -24.11
N LYS A 19 12.84 -7.16 -24.60
CA LYS A 19 13.11 -5.84 -23.99
C LYS A 19 12.53 -5.79 -22.58
N ARG A 20 11.26 -6.19 -22.38
CA ARG A 20 10.62 -6.25 -21.05
C ARG A 20 11.33 -7.21 -20.08
N LEU A 21 11.77 -8.37 -20.55
CA LEU A 21 12.54 -9.33 -19.76
C LEU A 21 13.93 -8.81 -19.41
N GLY A 22 14.58 -8.09 -20.32
CA GLY A 22 15.86 -7.41 -20.09
C GLY A 22 15.74 -6.28 -19.06
N GLU A 23 14.69 -5.47 -19.16
CA GLU A 23 14.39 -4.42 -18.18
C GLU A 23 14.10 -4.99 -16.80
N ALA A 24 13.29 -6.05 -16.70
CA ALA A 24 13.03 -6.74 -15.43
C ALA A 24 14.32 -7.35 -14.82
N SER A 25 15.22 -7.88 -15.64
CA SER A 25 16.52 -8.40 -15.20
C SER A 25 17.46 -7.29 -14.73
N SER A 26 17.50 -6.15 -15.44
CA SER A 26 18.30 -4.99 -15.03
C SER A 26 17.78 -4.34 -13.75
N LEU A 27 16.45 -4.27 -13.58
CA LEU A 27 15.79 -3.80 -12.37
C LEU A 27 16.14 -4.69 -11.17
N ARG A 28 16.13 -6.03 -11.34
CA ARG A 28 16.55 -6.96 -10.29
C ARG A 28 18.02 -6.78 -9.89
N LYS A 29 18.91 -6.51 -10.85
CA LYS A 29 20.33 -6.26 -10.55
C LYS A 29 20.55 -4.95 -9.80
N ARG A 30 19.88 -3.87 -10.22
CA ARG A 30 19.93 -2.56 -9.53
C ARG A 30 19.31 -2.65 -8.14
N PHE A 31 18.18 -3.34 -8.01
CA PHE A 31 17.53 -3.59 -6.71
C PHE A 31 18.48 -4.25 -5.71
N LYS A 32 19.32 -5.19 -6.13
CA LYS A 32 20.33 -5.80 -5.27
C LYS A 32 21.43 -4.82 -4.81
N GLN A 33 21.74 -3.84 -5.66
CA GLN A 33 22.79 -2.85 -5.38
C GLN A 33 22.33 -1.72 -4.45
N ASP A 34 21.05 -1.31 -4.58
CA ASP A 34 20.46 -0.18 -3.86
C ASP A 34 19.60 -0.62 -2.65
N ARG A 35 19.65 -1.90 -2.31
CA ARG A 35 18.86 -2.48 -1.23
C ARG A 35 19.23 -1.85 0.11
N PRO A 36 18.24 -1.38 0.90
CA PRO A 36 18.52 -0.94 2.26
C PRO A 36 19.14 -2.10 3.07
N PRO A 37 20.08 -1.82 3.99
CA PRO A 37 20.72 -2.86 4.78
C PRO A 37 19.64 -3.67 5.52
N SER A 38 19.60 -4.96 5.24
CA SER A 38 18.75 -5.88 5.98
C SER A 38 19.33 -6.04 7.37
N PRO A 39 18.57 -5.85 8.43
CA PRO A 39 19.02 -6.27 9.76
C PRO A 39 19.34 -7.77 9.68
N GLY A 40 20.50 -8.17 10.19
CA GLY A 40 21.05 -9.51 10.02
C GLY A 40 20.09 -10.63 10.44
N LEU A 41 19.37 -11.16 9.47
CA LEU A 41 18.57 -12.35 9.65
C LEU A 41 19.44 -13.56 9.39
N THR A 42 19.40 -14.54 10.29
CA THR A 42 20.09 -15.82 10.02
C THR A 42 19.43 -16.50 8.81
N PRO A 43 20.20 -17.24 7.97
CA PRO A 43 19.68 -17.90 6.77
C PRO A 43 18.48 -18.82 7.02
N TRP A 44 18.39 -19.39 8.23
CA TRP A 44 17.33 -20.33 8.65
C TRP A 44 16.17 -19.66 9.43
N ALA A 45 16.22 -18.36 9.71
CA ALA A 45 15.10 -17.69 10.38
C ALA A 45 13.83 -17.79 9.52
N THR A 46 12.75 -18.23 10.11
CA THR A 46 11.42 -18.33 9.48
C THR A 46 10.52 -17.16 9.85
N GLU A 47 10.93 -16.37 10.85
CA GLU A 47 10.17 -15.28 11.42
C GLU A 47 11.06 -14.06 11.70
N VAL A 48 10.47 -12.86 11.63
CA VAL A 48 11.06 -11.59 12.07
C VAL A 48 10.13 -10.94 13.07
N ASP A 49 10.68 -10.53 14.21
CA ASP A 49 9.98 -9.67 15.16
C ASP A 49 10.17 -8.20 14.76
N LEU A 50 9.06 -7.55 14.41
CA LEU A 50 9.05 -6.16 13.97
C LEU A 50 8.89 -5.17 15.14
N SER A 51 8.56 -5.64 16.36
CA SER A 51 8.27 -4.78 17.51
C SER A 51 9.44 -3.90 17.93
N THR A 52 10.67 -4.35 17.67
CA THR A 52 11.91 -3.61 17.96
C THR A 52 12.75 -3.37 16.70
N HIS A 53 12.14 -3.56 15.55
CA HIS A 53 12.88 -3.57 14.28
C HIS A 53 13.35 -2.15 13.90
N PRO A 54 14.64 -1.95 13.54
CA PRO A 54 15.19 -0.63 13.22
C PRO A 54 14.45 0.11 12.11
N LEU A 55 13.82 -0.60 11.17
CA LEU A 55 13.03 0.01 10.10
C LEU A 55 11.77 0.73 10.58
N PHE A 56 11.39 0.57 11.84
CA PHE A 56 10.23 1.23 12.43
C PHE A 56 10.60 2.18 13.58
N HIS A 57 11.76 2.01 14.20
CA HIS A 57 12.12 2.68 15.44
C HIS A 57 13.44 3.47 15.39
N ALA A 58 14.18 3.42 14.28
CA ALA A 58 15.43 4.15 14.19
C ALA A 58 15.20 5.69 14.16
N PRO A 59 15.94 6.48 14.96
CA PRO A 59 15.88 7.94 14.91
C PRO A 59 16.11 8.53 13.51
N SER A 60 16.92 7.85 12.68
CA SER A 60 17.18 8.23 11.29
C SER A 60 15.94 8.17 10.38
N LEU A 61 14.85 7.59 10.84
CA LEU A 61 13.56 7.57 10.14
C LEU A 61 12.75 8.84 10.39
N LEU A 62 13.10 9.65 11.37
CA LEU A 62 12.41 10.89 11.68
C LEU A 62 12.79 11.99 10.69
N ALA A 63 11.80 12.73 10.23
CA ALA A 63 12.00 13.89 9.39
C ALA A 63 12.61 15.07 10.18
N PRO A 64 13.36 15.97 9.53
CA PRO A 64 13.75 17.25 10.12
C PRO A 64 12.51 18.07 10.54
N LEU A 65 12.69 18.98 11.52
CA LEU A 65 11.58 19.79 12.04
C LEU A 65 11.00 20.78 11.01
N ASP A 66 11.78 21.16 10.03
CA ASP A 66 11.39 22.05 8.91
C ASP A 66 10.94 21.29 7.66
N ALA A 67 10.79 19.97 7.73
CA ALA A 67 10.30 19.17 6.63
C ALA A 67 8.83 19.48 6.31
N GLU A 68 8.49 19.38 5.01
CA GLU A 68 7.12 19.56 4.54
C GLU A 68 6.45 18.20 4.26
N PRO A 69 5.14 18.07 4.55
CA PRO A 69 4.38 16.85 4.24
C PRO A 69 4.42 16.54 2.74
N TYR A 70 4.80 15.32 2.40
CA TYR A 70 4.82 14.87 1.01
C TYR A 70 3.92 13.65 0.81
N PHE A 71 4.16 12.57 1.56
CA PHE A 71 3.35 11.37 1.50
C PHE A 71 2.41 11.27 2.70
N LEU A 72 1.16 10.88 2.45
CA LEU A 72 0.23 10.40 3.46
C LEU A 72 0.02 8.90 3.23
N VAL A 73 0.69 8.09 4.02
CA VAL A 73 0.52 6.63 4.01
C VAL A 73 -0.63 6.29 4.92
N LEU A 74 -1.59 5.51 4.44
CA LEU A 74 -2.81 5.19 5.19
C LEU A 74 -3.15 3.70 5.13
N ASP A 75 -3.92 3.27 6.12
CA ASP A 75 -4.50 1.95 6.22
C ASP A 75 -5.86 2.03 6.92
N THR A 76 -6.81 1.17 6.57
CA THR A 76 -8.14 1.11 7.18
C THR A 76 -8.53 -0.31 7.50
N GLU A 77 -9.18 -0.48 8.67
CA GLU A 77 -9.91 -1.69 9.00
C GLU A 77 -11.41 -1.44 8.87
N THR A 78 -12.14 -2.41 8.37
CA THR A 78 -13.57 -2.31 8.13
C THR A 78 -14.37 -3.30 8.97
N ARG A 79 -15.66 -3.01 9.16
CA ARG A 79 -16.54 -3.84 9.97
C ARG A 79 -16.83 -5.20 9.35
N GLU A 80 -16.88 -5.26 8.03
CA GLU A 80 -16.99 -6.51 7.29
C GLU A 80 -15.62 -6.88 6.70
N ALA A 81 -15.30 -8.18 6.71
CA ALA A 81 -14.22 -8.69 5.90
C ALA A 81 -14.63 -8.57 4.44
N ILE A 82 -14.01 -7.65 3.75
CA ILE A 82 -14.22 -7.49 2.32
C ILE A 82 -13.26 -8.46 1.64
N ASP A 83 -13.80 -9.43 0.91
CA ASP A 83 -12.98 -10.32 0.10
C ASP A 83 -12.33 -9.47 -1.00
N GLU A 84 -11.05 -9.16 -0.79
CA GLU A 84 -10.20 -8.47 -1.76
C GLU A 84 -9.85 -9.36 -2.96
N ALA A 85 -10.69 -10.35 -3.24
CA ALA A 85 -10.55 -11.13 -4.46
C ALA A 85 -10.63 -10.14 -5.63
N LEU A 86 -9.45 -9.65 -6.02
CA LEU A 86 -9.28 -9.01 -7.31
C LEU A 86 -9.91 -9.94 -8.33
N ALA A 87 -10.95 -9.49 -9.01
CA ALA A 87 -11.47 -10.18 -10.16
C ALA A 87 -10.26 -10.55 -11.05
N GLU A 88 -10.32 -11.70 -11.73
CA GLU A 88 -9.20 -12.19 -12.52
C GLU A 88 -8.71 -11.19 -13.57
N ASP A 89 -9.56 -10.26 -13.98
CA ASP A 89 -9.28 -9.17 -14.92
C ASP A 89 -8.65 -7.91 -14.26
N GLY A 90 -8.49 -7.92 -12.91
CA GLY A 90 -7.98 -6.76 -12.16
C GLY A 90 -9.02 -5.68 -11.94
N SER A 91 -10.28 -5.89 -12.34
CA SER A 91 -11.39 -5.03 -11.93
C SER A 91 -11.69 -5.33 -10.46
N LEU A 92 -11.78 -4.29 -9.67
CA LEU A 92 -12.34 -4.33 -8.34
C LEU A 92 -13.82 -3.98 -8.49
N ASP A 93 -14.68 -4.98 -8.59
CA ASP A 93 -16.02 -4.83 -8.09
C ASP A 93 -15.88 -4.71 -6.57
N LEU A 94 -15.71 -3.46 -6.12
CA LEU A 94 -15.69 -3.20 -4.69
C LEU A 94 -17.08 -3.62 -4.19
N PRO A 95 -17.15 -4.57 -3.25
CA PRO A 95 -18.41 -4.91 -2.61
C PRO A 95 -18.99 -3.65 -1.96
N SER A 96 -20.23 -3.71 -1.55
CA SER A 96 -20.87 -2.60 -0.84
C SER A 96 -19.93 -2.07 0.24
N PRO A 97 -19.67 -0.76 0.29
CA PRO A 97 -18.74 -0.18 1.25
C PRO A 97 -19.12 -0.59 2.68
N SER A 98 -18.12 -1.03 3.45
CA SER A 98 -18.29 -1.32 4.87
C SER A 98 -17.73 -0.16 5.68
N PRO A 99 -18.39 0.26 6.79
CA PRO A 99 -17.91 1.33 7.63
C PRO A 99 -16.47 1.09 8.13
N VAL A 100 -15.66 2.14 8.08
CA VAL A 100 -14.30 2.12 8.61
C VAL A 100 -14.37 2.16 10.14
N ILE A 101 -13.76 1.18 10.79
CA ILE A 101 -13.71 1.06 12.25
C ILE A 101 -12.33 1.39 12.84
N ALA A 102 -11.28 1.36 12.02
CA ALA A 102 -9.98 1.90 12.37
C ALA A 102 -9.37 2.61 11.15
N LEU A 103 -8.75 3.75 11.40
CA LEU A 103 -8.03 4.53 10.41
C LEU A 103 -6.67 4.90 10.98
N THR A 104 -5.64 4.49 10.26
CA THR A 104 -4.25 4.70 10.64
C THR A 104 -3.54 5.47 9.53
N TRP A 105 -2.68 6.42 9.91
CA TRP A 105 -1.85 7.09 8.92
C TRP A 105 -0.48 7.49 9.44
N GLN A 106 0.44 7.63 8.51
CA GLN A 106 1.74 8.28 8.69
C GLN A 106 1.89 9.42 7.70
N VAL A 107 2.36 10.57 8.16
CA VAL A 107 2.81 11.67 7.31
C VAL A 107 4.30 11.55 7.15
N LEU A 108 4.78 11.52 5.91
CA LEU A 108 6.19 11.43 5.60
C LEU A 108 6.61 12.63 4.74
N ASP A 109 7.89 13.01 4.85
CA ASP A 109 8.53 13.96 3.94
C ASP A 109 8.80 13.34 2.55
N GLU A 110 9.41 14.08 1.64
CA GLU A 110 9.73 13.64 0.28
C GLU A 110 10.77 12.49 0.24
N ASP A 111 11.60 12.35 1.26
CA ASP A 111 12.56 11.25 1.42
C ASP A 111 11.94 10.01 2.08
N GLY A 112 10.66 10.09 2.46
CA GLY A 112 9.95 9.02 3.16
C GLY A 112 10.26 8.95 4.65
N ARG A 113 10.77 10.05 5.28
CA ARG A 113 11.00 10.11 6.72
C ARG A 113 9.73 10.48 7.47
N LEU A 114 9.56 9.94 8.65
CA LEU A 114 8.36 10.08 9.48
C LEU A 114 8.27 11.48 10.11
N MET A 115 7.17 12.18 9.87
CA MET A 115 6.81 13.44 10.50
C MET A 115 5.81 13.23 11.63
N SER A 116 4.76 12.44 11.39
CA SER A 116 3.75 12.08 12.39
C SER A 116 3.12 10.73 12.09
N GLU A 117 2.57 10.12 13.13
CA GLU A 117 1.84 8.86 13.05
C GLU A 117 0.62 8.93 13.95
N GLU A 118 -0.53 8.50 13.45
CA GLU A 118 -1.77 8.48 14.22
C GLU A 118 -2.55 7.18 13.95
N TYR A 119 -3.18 6.65 15.01
CA TYR A 119 -4.07 5.51 14.98
C TYR A 119 -5.37 5.84 15.70
N HIS A 120 -6.48 5.67 15.02
CA HIS A 120 -7.81 5.99 15.52
C HIS A 120 -8.74 4.81 15.37
N LEU A 121 -9.45 4.48 16.46
CA LEU A 121 -10.64 3.65 16.40
C LEU A 121 -11.84 4.55 16.17
N LEU A 122 -12.73 4.18 15.27
CA LEU A 122 -13.96 4.91 14.97
C LEU A 122 -15.15 4.21 15.62
N GLN A 123 -15.87 4.96 16.46
CA GLN A 123 -17.08 4.44 17.11
C GLN A 123 -18.22 4.33 16.09
N GLN A 124 -18.28 3.20 15.43
CA GLN A 124 -19.31 2.85 14.46
C GLN A 124 -20.34 1.90 15.07
N GLU A 125 -21.61 2.13 14.82
CA GLU A 125 -22.68 1.23 15.25
C GLU A 125 -22.72 -0.07 14.46
N GLY A 126 -23.19 -1.16 15.07
CA GLY A 126 -23.39 -2.46 14.45
C GLY A 126 -22.32 -3.48 14.83
N ARG A 127 -22.52 -4.71 14.32
CA ARG A 127 -21.62 -5.84 14.62
C ARG A 127 -20.41 -5.85 13.70
N ILE A 128 -19.28 -6.29 14.24
CA ILE A 128 -18.09 -6.63 13.43
C ILE A 128 -18.23 -8.09 13.01
N SER A 129 -18.01 -8.40 11.74
CA SER A 129 -18.09 -9.78 11.28
C SER A 129 -16.98 -10.64 11.93
N PRO A 130 -17.25 -11.94 12.19
CA PRO A 130 -16.24 -12.83 12.74
C PRO A 130 -15.00 -12.94 11.84
N GLU A 131 -15.19 -12.81 10.53
CA GLU A 131 -14.12 -12.80 9.53
C GLU A 131 -13.22 -11.58 9.70
N ALA A 132 -13.82 -10.39 9.82
CA ALA A 132 -13.11 -9.14 10.03
C ALA A 132 -12.34 -9.17 11.37
N THR A 133 -12.99 -9.61 12.45
CA THR A 133 -12.31 -9.79 13.75
C THR A 133 -11.10 -10.73 13.67
N ARG A 134 -11.18 -11.81 12.87
CA ARG A 134 -10.00 -12.70 12.67
C ARG A 134 -8.86 -12.01 11.93
N LEU A 135 -9.16 -11.07 11.01
CA LEU A 135 -8.15 -10.34 10.25
C LEU A 135 -7.44 -9.29 11.09
N HIS A 136 -8.20 -8.36 11.67
CA HIS A 136 -7.62 -7.19 12.36
C HIS A 136 -7.61 -7.33 13.90
N GLY A 137 -8.38 -8.27 14.46
CA GLY A 137 -8.41 -8.55 15.91
C GLY A 137 -9.16 -7.52 16.75
N LEU A 138 -9.91 -6.60 16.14
CA LEU A 138 -10.74 -5.63 16.83
C LEU A 138 -12.10 -6.22 17.19
N SER A 139 -12.66 -5.77 18.30
CA SER A 139 -13.98 -6.13 18.80
C SER A 139 -14.86 -4.90 19.00
N GLU A 140 -16.17 -5.10 19.12
CA GLU A 140 -17.10 -4.01 19.48
C GLU A 140 -16.76 -3.38 20.84
N GLU A 141 -16.13 -4.16 21.76
CA GLU A 141 -15.65 -3.65 23.05
C GLU A 141 -14.53 -2.64 22.85
N ASP A 142 -13.57 -2.92 21.97
CA ASP A 142 -12.48 -1.99 21.65
C ASP A 142 -13.03 -0.67 21.12
N LEU A 143 -14.04 -0.73 20.23
CA LEU A 143 -14.67 0.49 19.68
C LEU A 143 -15.44 1.28 20.72
N ARG A 144 -16.10 0.59 21.69
CA ARG A 144 -16.81 1.28 22.79
C ARG A 144 -15.87 1.90 23.79
N ALA A 145 -14.75 1.24 24.09
CA ALA A 145 -13.78 1.69 25.08
C ALA A 145 -12.87 2.81 24.56
N GLY A 146 -12.43 2.73 23.29
CA GLY A 146 -11.42 3.61 22.73
C GLY A 146 -11.81 4.33 21.44
N GLY A 147 -13.03 4.10 20.93
CA GLY A 147 -13.47 4.71 19.69
C GLY A 147 -13.80 6.20 19.81
N GLU A 148 -13.40 6.96 18.81
CA GLU A 148 -13.72 8.38 18.64
C GLU A 148 -14.91 8.54 17.69
N ALA A 149 -15.59 9.70 17.76
CA ALA A 149 -16.67 10.01 16.80
C ALA A 149 -16.10 10.03 15.36
N PRO A 150 -16.67 9.26 14.42
CA PRO A 150 -16.14 9.12 13.06
C PRO A 150 -15.94 10.47 12.36
N ARG A 151 -16.88 11.41 12.54
CA ARG A 151 -16.76 12.76 11.97
C ARG A 151 -15.47 13.47 12.40
N LEU A 152 -15.12 13.41 13.69
CA LEU A 152 -13.92 14.10 14.21
C LEU A 152 -12.63 13.51 13.64
N VAL A 153 -12.56 12.17 13.54
CA VAL A 153 -11.41 11.48 12.97
C VAL A 153 -11.27 11.80 11.48
N LEU A 154 -12.38 11.73 10.73
CA LEU A 154 -12.36 11.99 9.29
C LEU A 154 -12.06 13.47 8.97
N GLU A 155 -12.57 14.44 9.75
CA GLU A 155 -12.21 15.84 9.59
C GLU A 155 -10.71 16.08 9.89
N ARG A 156 -10.13 15.37 10.88
CA ARG A 156 -8.68 15.41 11.14
C ARG A 156 -7.91 14.81 9.98
N PHE A 157 -8.33 13.66 9.47
CA PHE A 157 -7.73 13.02 8.32
C PHE A 157 -7.77 13.92 7.07
N LEU A 158 -8.90 14.58 6.78
CA LEU A 158 -9.00 15.51 5.64
C LEU A 158 -8.03 16.68 5.76
N ARG A 159 -7.82 17.24 6.97
CA ARG A 159 -6.84 18.31 7.17
C ARG A 159 -5.40 17.84 6.85
N VAL A 160 -5.07 16.61 7.19
CA VAL A 160 -3.76 16.02 6.87
C VAL A 160 -3.66 15.71 5.37
N THR A 161 -4.73 15.18 4.77
CA THR A 161 -4.83 14.91 3.33
C THR A 161 -4.61 16.17 2.50
N ALA A 162 -5.19 17.30 2.90
CA ALA A 162 -5.05 18.58 2.20
C ALA A 162 -3.59 19.08 2.12
N ARG A 163 -2.75 18.69 3.07
CA ARG A 163 -1.33 19.08 3.14
C ARG A 163 -0.39 18.12 2.41
N ALA A 164 -0.74 16.86 2.28
CA ALA A 164 0.08 15.87 1.60
C ALA A 164 -0.04 16.03 0.08
N LYS A 165 1.01 15.67 -0.67
CA LYS A 165 1.02 15.66 -2.13
C LYS A 165 0.56 14.33 -2.69
N VAL A 166 0.94 13.22 -2.07
CA VAL A 166 0.68 11.87 -2.56
C VAL A 166 0.04 11.02 -1.47
N LEU A 167 -1.09 10.38 -1.78
CA LEU A 167 -1.69 9.34 -0.94
C LEU A 167 -1.05 7.99 -1.24
N VAL A 168 -0.71 7.24 -0.21
CA VAL A 168 -0.09 5.92 -0.34
C VAL A 168 -0.85 4.91 0.49
N ALA A 169 -1.10 3.73 -0.08
CA ALA A 169 -1.59 2.58 0.67
C ALA A 169 -1.19 1.27 -0.02
N HIS A 170 -1.27 0.18 0.69
CA HIS A 170 -1.26 -1.15 0.08
C HIS A 170 -2.71 -1.48 -0.30
N HIS A 171 -3.03 -1.46 -1.61
CA HIS A 171 -4.41 -1.50 -2.13
C HIS A 171 -5.15 -0.15 -1.99
N LEU A 172 -4.54 0.94 -2.44
CA LEU A 172 -5.05 2.31 -2.30
C LEU A 172 -6.49 2.49 -2.78
N ARG A 173 -6.91 1.84 -3.87
CA ARG A 173 -8.29 1.94 -4.39
C ARG A 173 -9.31 1.49 -3.35
N PHE A 174 -9.04 0.40 -2.65
CA PHE A 174 -9.89 -0.13 -1.59
C PHE A 174 -10.03 0.88 -0.44
N HIS A 175 -8.91 1.27 0.17
CA HIS A 175 -8.93 2.18 1.31
C HIS A 175 -9.60 3.51 0.98
N ARG A 176 -9.30 4.06 -0.22
CA ARG A 176 -9.94 5.29 -0.70
C ARG A 176 -11.46 5.13 -0.82
N ALA A 177 -11.95 4.02 -1.36
CA ALA A 177 -13.38 3.78 -1.52
C ALA A 177 -14.11 3.67 -0.18
N MET A 178 -13.54 2.97 0.80
CA MET A 178 -14.13 2.86 2.14
C MET A 178 -14.22 4.22 2.83
N ILE A 179 -13.14 5.02 2.79
CA ILE A 179 -13.14 6.36 3.39
C ILE A 179 -14.13 7.28 2.66
N VAL A 180 -14.20 7.23 1.32
CA VAL A 180 -15.16 8.04 0.54
C VAL A 180 -16.59 7.74 0.94
N ALA A 181 -16.94 6.46 1.13
CA ALA A 181 -18.28 6.07 1.55
C ALA A 181 -18.65 6.66 2.94
N ASP A 182 -17.74 6.62 3.89
CA ASP A 182 -17.96 7.21 5.21
C ASP A 182 -18.04 8.76 5.13
N LEU A 183 -17.22 9.40 4.29
CA LEU A 183 -17.30 10.85 4.05
C LEU A 183 -18.67 11.23 3.47
N GLU A 184 -19.17 10.47 2.49
CA GLU A 184 -20.50 10.67 1.89
C GLU A 184 -21.62 10.47 2.92
N ALA A 185 -21.56 9.40 3.71
CA ALA A 185 -22.55 9.13 4.75
C ALA A 185 -22.63 10.24 5.80
N LEU A 186 -21.52 10.92 6.07
CA LEU A 186 -21.43 12.03 7.02
C LEU A 186 -21.60 13.41 6.37
N GLY A 187 -21.78 13.50 5.04
CA GLY A 187 -21.86 14.78 4.33
C GLY A 187 -20.58 15.60 4.40
N LEU A 188 -19.42 14.95 4.47
CA LEU A 188 -18.10 15.59 4.48
C LEU A 188 -17.53 15.74 3.06
N PRO A 189 -16.67 16.74 2.80
CA PRO A 189 -16.06 16.92 1.48
C PRO A 189 -15.11 15.75 1.16
N LYS A 190 -15.12 15.28 -0.09
CA LYS A 190 -14.28 14.18 -0.56
C LYS A 190 -13.31 14.57 -1.67
N ALA A 191 -13.40 15.80 -2.20
CA ALA A 191 -12.60 16.22 -3.35
C ALA A 191 -11.10 16.09 -3.08
N ASP A 192 -10.61 16.59 -1.95
CA ASP A 192 -9.18 16.48 -1.60
C ASP A 192 -8.66 15.04 -1.59
N LEU A 193 -9.51 14.09 -1.18
CA LEU A 193 -9.14 12.67 -1.18
C LEU A 193 -9.16 12.07 -2.60
N LEU A 194 -10.12 12.46 -3.43
CA LEU A 194 -10.28 11.92 -4.78
C LEU A 194 -9.26 12.50 -5.76
N ASP A 195 -9.01 13.81 -5.67
CA ASP A 195 -8.15 14.54 -6.60
C ASP A 195 -6.65 14.41 -6.24
N ARG A 196 -6.35 13.90 -5.04
CA ARG A 196 -4.96 13.72 -4.61
C ARG A 196 -4.29 12.62 -5.42
N GLU A 197 -3.07 12.90 -5.89
CA GLU A 197 -2.21 11.90 -6.50
C GLU A 197 -2.10 10.66 -5.60
N GLY A 198 -2.06 9.47 -6.19
CA GLY A 198 -2.03 8.23 -5.44
C GLY A 198 -0.90 7.30 -5.85
N TYR A 199 -0.34 6.58 -4.89
CA TYR A 199 0.62 5.51 -5.12
C TYR A 199 0.19 4.24 -4.36
N CYS A 200 0.02 3.15 -5.10
CA CYS A 200 -0.34 1.84 -4.54
C CYS A 200 0.91 0.95 -4.43
N THR A 201 1.34 0.63 -3.20
CA THR A 201 2.51 -0.25 -3.00
C THR A 201 2.25 -1.67 -3.49
N MET A 202 1.00 -2.12 -3.56
CA MET A 202 0.63 -3.43 -4.11
C MET A 202 0.88 -3.48 -5.63
N GLU A 203 0.54 -2.41 -6.37
CA GLU A 203 0.84 -2.26 -7.80
C GLU A 203 2.35 -2.18 -8.03
N GLY A 204 3.05 -1.36 -7.22
CA GLY A 204 4.52 -1.30 -7.26
C GLY A 204 5.17 -2.65 -7.01
N GLY A 205 4.63 -3.43 -6.07
CA GLY A 205 5.08 -4.78 -5.76
C GLY A 205 4.83 -5.78 -6.91
N LYS A 206 3.68 -5.69 -7.59
CA LYS A 206 3.39 -6.50 -8.79
C LYS A 206 4.40 -6.25 -9.89
N ALA A 207 4.79 -5.00 -10.09
CA ALA A 207 5.78 -4.62 -11.09
C ALA A 207 7.16 -5.26 -10.87
N LEU A 208 7.50 -5.66 -9.64
CA LEU A 208 8.74 -6.39 -9.34
C LEU A 208 8.74 -7.85 -9.86
N GLY A 209 7.57 -8.42 -10.16
CA GLY A 209 7.40 -9.71 -10.82
C GLY A 209 7.92 -10.92 -10.01
N PHE A 210 8.09 -10.79 -8.67
CA PHE A 210 8.54 -11.91 -7.83
C PHE A 210 7.43 -12.91 -7.51
N LYS A 211 6.17 -12.45 -7.46
CA LYS A 211 4.98 -13.28 -7.28
C LYS A 211 4.30 -13.50 -8.63
N ARG A 212 3.99 -14.75 -8.93
CA ARG A 212 3.36 -15.12 -10.21
C ARG A 212 2.17 -16.04 -9.98
N ARG A 213 1.16 -15.92 -10.85
CA ARG A 213 0.06 -16.88 -10.99
C ARG A 213 0.55 -18.17 -11.64
N ARG A 214 -0.26 -19.22 -11.62
CA ARG A 214 0.01 -20.48 -12.35
C ARG A 214 0.15 -20.24 -13.86
N SER A 215 -0.51 -19.23 -14.42
CA SER A 215 -0.37 -18.78 -15.81
C SER A 215 1.01 -18.18 -16.14
N GLY A 216 1.84 -17.89 -15.14
CA GLY A 216 3.13 -17.19 -15.30
C GLY A 216 3.04 -15.68 -15.23
N GLU A 217 1.85 -15.10 -15.20
CA GLU A 217 1.64 -13.66 -15.06
C GLU A 217 2.02 -13.13 -13.68
N ALA A 218 2.49 -11.88 -13.61
CA ALA A 218 2.76 -11.23 -12.34
C ALA A 218 1.48 -11.09 -11.51
N SER A 219 1.55 -11.44 -10.23
CA SER A 219 0.45 -11.36 -9.29
C SER A 219 0.71 -10.29 -8.24
N TYR A 220 -0.37 -9.82 -7.63
CA TYR A 220 -0.31 -8.87 -6.53
C TYR A 220 0.23 -9.55 -5.27
N PRO A 221 1.27 -8.99 -4.62
CA PRO A 221 1.74 -9.50 -3.34
C PRO A 221 0.86 -9.00 -2.20
N ARG A 222 0.78 -9.76 -1.12
CA ARG A 222 0.33 -9.22 0.17
C ARG A 222 1.39 -8.24 0.71
N LEU A 223 1.00 -7.35 1.60
CA LEU A 223 1.91 -6.37 2.19
C LEU A 223 3.10 -7.03 2.89
N SER A 224 2.85 -8.10 3.65
CA SER A 224 3.89 -8.90 4.30
C SER A 224 4.83 -9.58 3.30
N GLU A 225 4.30 -10.11 2.18
CA GLU A 225 5.11 -10.72 1.13
C GLU A 225 5.99 -9.67 0.43
N LEU A 226 5.44 -8.47 0.19
CA LEU A 226 6.19 -7.37 -0.39
C LEU A 226 7.34 -6.94 0.52
N PHE A 227 7.07 -6.74 1.80
CA PHE A 227 8.08 -6.40 2.79
C PHE A 227 9.18 -7.48 2.88
N GLY A 228 8.77 -8.75 3.02
CA GLY A 228 9.69 -9.88 3.06
C GLY A 228 10.58 -9.97 1.81
N GLN A 229 10.00 -9.69 0.63
CA GLN A 229 10.76 -9.64 -0.63
C GLN A 229 11.72 -8.47 -0.68
N LEU A 230 11.28 -7.25 -0.31
CA LEU A 230 12.06 -6.03 -0.42
C LEU A 230 13.27 -6.01 0.53
N TYR A 231 13.09 -6.51 1.75
CA TYR A 231 14.12 -6.42 2.77
C TYR A 231 14.93 -7.70 2.97
N TYR A 232 14.35 -8.86 2.69
CA TYR A 232 14.96 -10.16 2.99
C TYR A 232 15.10 -11.09 1.79
N GLU A 233 14.52 -10.74 0.62
CA GLU A 233 14.37 -11.65 -0.55
C GLU A 233 13.60 -12.94 -0.19
N ARG A 234 12.73 -12.85 0.82
CA ARG A 234 11.97 -13.98 1.40
C ARG A 234 10.51 -13.58 1.56
N PRO A 235 9.68 -13.69 0.49
CA PRO A 235 8.30 -13.21 0.52
C PRO A 235 7.40 -13.98 1.50
N HIS A 236 7.79 -15.20 1.90
CA HIS A 236 7.00 -16.03 2.83
C HIS A 236 7.51 -15.97 4.28
N LEU A 237 8.34 -14.99 4.59
CA LEU A 237 8.84 -14.79 5.94
C LEU A 237 7.68 -14.39 6.87
N ALA A 238 7.53 -15.09 8.01
CA ALA A 238 6.54 -14.71 9.01
C ALA A 238 6.95 -13.40 9.70
N LEU A 239 6.00 -12.48 9.84
CA LEU A 239 6.21 -11.20 10.49
C LEU A 239 5.39 -11.15 11.77
N ARG A 240 6.06 -11.06 12.93
CA ARG A 240 5.43 -10.86 14.23
C ARG A 240 5.49 -9.40 14.60
N TYR A 241 4.36 -8.86 15.06
CA TYR A 241 4.23 -7.48 15.49
C TYR A 241 3.18 -7.37 16.60
N GLN A 242 3.49 -6.66 17.67
CA GLN A 242 2.60 -6.56 18.83
C GLN A 242 1.56 -5.46 18.69
N GLU A 243 1.94 -4.31 18.11
CA GLU A 243 1.05 -3.16 17.93
C GLU A 243 0.26 -3.31 16.61
N LYS A 244 -0.82 -4.10 16.65
CA LYS A 244 -1.58 -4.45 15.43
C LYS A 244 -2.07 -3.23 14.64
N GLY A 245 -2.59 -2.20 15.31
CA GLY A 245 -3.15 -1.03 14.64
C GLY A 245 -2.15 -0.17 13.85
N LEU A 246 -0.84 -0.27 14.15
CA LEU A 246 0.22 0.46 13.45
C LEU A 246 1.02 -0.40 12.48
N ARG A 247 0.84 -1.73 12.52
CA ARG A 247 1.65 -2.66 11.75
C ARG A 247 1.61 -2.38 10.25
N ASP A 248 0.41 -2.28 9.69
CA ASP A 248 0.27 -2.29 8.24
C ASP A 248 0.66 -0.93 7.63
N VAL A 249 0.37 0.19 8.29
CA VAL A 249 0.86 1.51 7.86
C VAL A 249 2.40 1.60 7.94
N ARG A 250 3.02 1.03 8.98
CA ARG A 250 4.49 0.99 9.12
C ARG A 250 5.14 0.09 8.08
N LEU A 251 4.56 -1.09 7.81
CA LEU A 251 5.00 -1.97 6.72
C LEU A 251 4.86 -1.29 5.35
N CYS A 252 3.73 -0.61 5.11
CA CYS A 252 3.47 0.11 3.87
C CYS A 252 4.50 1.23 3.67
N SER A 253 4.78 2.02 4.70
CA SER A 253 5.82 3.07 4.68
C SER A 253 7.22 2.51 4.45
N ALA A 254 7.56 1.38 5.07
CA ALA A 254 8.83 0.71 4.82
C ALA A 254 8.92 0.23 3.35
N CYS A 255 7.86 -0.39 2.83
CA CYS A 255 7.80 -0.78 1.42
C CYS A 255 7.92 0.42 0.48
N LEU A 256 7.22 1.54 0.78
CA LEU A 256 7.34 2.78 0.02
C LEU A 256 8.80 3.25 -0.03
N ARG A 257 9.48 3.38 1.11
CA ARG A 257 10.89 3.80 1.18
C ARG A 257 11.81 2.93 0.33
N ALA A 258 11.57 1.64 0.29
CA ALA A 258 12.34 0.72 -0.55
C ALA A 258 12.01 0.92 -2.04
N LEU A 259 10.73 1.10 -2.39
CA LEU A 259 10.26 1.30 -3.75
C LEU A 259 10.72 2.64 -4.34
N LEU A 260 10.74 3.72 -3.54
CA LEU A 260 11.24 5.05 -3.95
C LEU A 260 12.69 5.03 -4.44
N ARG A 261 13.50 4.09 -3.95
CA ARG A 261 14.90 3.91 -4.36
C ARG A 261 15.03 3.16 -5.69
N LEU A 262 13.94 2.63 -6.21
CA LEU A 262 13.95 1.90 -7.48
C LEU A 262 13.73 2.87 -8.65
N PRO A 263 14.44 2.69 -9.77
CA PRO A 263 14.26 3.49 -10.99
C PRO A 263 12.85 3.37 -11.59
N SER A 264 12.08 2.38 -11.17
CA SER A 264 10.71 2.11 -11.63
C SER A 264 9.63 2.83 -10.82
N TYR A 265 10.00 3.62 -9.80
CA TYR A 265 9.02 4.45 -9.11
C TYR A 265 8.40 5.44 -10.11
N ARG A 266 7.11 5.28 -10.34
CA ARG A 266 6.30 6.23 -11.10
C ARG A 266 5.04 6.52 -10.30
N PRO A 267 4.73 7.77 -9.99
CA PRO A 267 3.45 8.15 -9.43
C PRO A 267 2.31 7.71 -10.36
N LEU A 268 1.13 7.39 -9.82
CA LEU A 268 -0.01 6.94 -10.63
C LEU A 268 -0.49 7.99 -11.62
N SER A 269 -0.30 9.28 -11.33
CA SER A 269 -0.59 10.38 -12.26
C SER A 269 0.19 10.29 -13.57
N SER A 270 1.36 9.65 -13.58
CA SER A 270 2.15 9.42 -14.80
C SER A 270 1.66 8.24 -15.63
N LEU A 271 0.71 7.44 -15.11
CA LEU A 271 0.13 6.26 -15.76
C LEU A 271 -1.19 6.55 -16.46
N HIS A 272 -1.83 7.66 -16.14
CA HIS A 272 -3.03 8.16 -16.81
C HIS A 272 -2.71 9.51 -17.42
N PRO A 273 -2.42 9.60 -18.74
CA PRO A 273 -2.40 10.89 -19.42
C PRO A 273 -3.78 11.55 -19.17
N ARG A 274 -3.77 12.81 -18.75
CA ARG A 274 -4.99 13.60 -18.64
C ARG A 274 -5.72 13.50 -19.95
N ALA A 275 -7.00 13.13 -19.92
CA ALA A 275 -7.88 13.07 -21.08
C ALA A 275 -8.28 14.45 -21.63
N ASP A 276 -7.55 15.51 -21.29
CA ASP A 276 -7.87 16.90 -21.60
C ASP A 276 -6.71 17.59 -22.34
N GLU A 277 -6.26 17.00 -23.44
CA GLU A 277 -5.49 17.72 -24.45
C GLU A 277 -5.87 17.17 -25.83
N ASP A 278 -7.06 17.59 -26.30
CA ASP A 278 -7.43 17.72 -27.71
C ASP A 278 -8.39 18.92 -27.88
#